data_d126155670664854c802c08fb8cf8429
#
_entry.id   d126155670664854c802c08fb8cf8429
#
_cell.length_a   1.000
_cell.length_b   1.000
_cell.length_c   1.000
_cell.angle_alpha   90.00
_cell.angle_beta   90.00
_cell.angle_gamma   90.00
#
_symmetry.space_group_name_H-M   'P 1'
#
loop_
_entity.id
_entity.type
_entity.pdbx_description
1 polymer ?
#
loop_
_entity_poly.entity_id
_entity_poly.type
_entity_poly.pdbx_seq_one_letter_code
_entity_poly.pdbx_strand_id
1 'polypeptide(L)'
;FRSKEHNEKKAKILYDFLDESKLFMGTVVKEDRSLMNVPFVCNIEDKEAKDAMEAKFIKEAAAAGFVNLKGHRTVGGMRASIYNAMPIEGVEKLVEFMKKFEKENAK
;
A
#
# COMPACT_ATOMS: atom_id res chain seq x y z
N PHE A 1 -0.09 -23.65 7.39
CA PHE A 1 -0.15 -23.14 8.73
C PHE A 1 -0.97 -21.87 8.88
N ARG A 2 -1.24 -21.50 10.10
CA ARG A 2 -1.98 -20.28 10.43
C ARG A 2 -1.34 -19.03 9.84
N SER A 3 0.00 -18.96 9.84
CA SER A 3 0.70 -17.80 9.28
C SER A 3 0.37 -17.60 7.80
N LYS A 4 0.28 -18.68 7.05
CA LYS A 4 -0.03 -18.60 5.63
C LYS A 4 -1.45 -18.08 5.41
N GLU A 5 -2.41 -18.61 6.17
CA GLU A 5 -3.80 -18.16 6.09
C GLU A 5 -3.93 -16.70 6.49
N HIS A 6 -3.25 -16.29 7.56
CA HIS A 6 -3.24 -14.89 7.98
C HIS A 6 -2.66 -13.98 6.91
N ASN A 7 -1.55 -14.39 6.29
CA ASN A 7 -0.93 -13.60 5.25
C ASN A 7 -1.81 -13.51 4.01
N GLU A 8 -2.51 -14.59 3.67
CA GLU A 8 -3.45 -14.56 2.55
C GLU A 8 -4.58 -13.56 2.81
N LYS A 9 -5.14 -13.56 4.01
CA LYS A 9 -6.20 -12.61 4.37
C LYS A 9 -5.70 -11.18 4.35
N LYS A 10 -4.51 -10.94 4.91
CA LYS A 10 -3.92 -9.60 4.91
C LYS A 10 -3.67 -9.11 3.49
N ALA A 11 -3.08 -9.95 2.66
CA ALA A 11 -2.79 -9.60 1.27
C ALA A 11 -4.09 -9.33 0.51
N LYS A 12 -5.11 -10.15 0.72
CA LYS A 12 -6.40 -9.98 0.04
C LYS A 12 -7.04 -8.63 0.38
N ILE A 13 -7.03 -8.26 1.64
CA ILE A 13 -7.59 -6.97 2.07
C ILE A 13 -6.93 -5.82 1.30
N LEU A 14 -5.61 -5.83 1.25
CA LEU A 14 -4.87 -4.75 0.60
C LEU A 14 -5.00 -4.79 -0.91
N TYR A 15 -4.86 -5.97 -1.53
CA TYR A 15 -5.00 -6.09 -2.98
C TYR A 15 -6.40 -5.74 -3.45
N ASP A 16 -7.43 -6.15 -2.72
CA ASP A 16 -8.81 -5.79 -3.07
C ASP A 16 -8.99 -4.27 -3.06
N PHE A 17 -8.43 -3.61 -2.05
CA PHE A 17 -8.47 -2.15 -2.01
C PHE A 17 -7.73 -1.54 -3.21
N LEU A 18 -6.53 -2.02 -3.51
CA LEU A 18 -5.75 -1.48 -4.62
C LEU A 18 -6.44 -1.68 -5.96
N ASP A 19 -7.14 -2.80 -6.13
CA ASP A 19 -7.88 -3.07 -7.37
C ASP A 19 -9.04 -2.10 -7.55
N GLU A 20 -9.60 -1.58 -6.47
CA GLU A 20 -10.73 -0.64 -6.52
C GLU A 20 -10.31 0.83 -6.42
N SER A 21 -9.12 1.09 -5.90
CA SER A 21 -8.68 2.47 -5.66
C SER A 21 -8.44 3.23 -6.97
N LYS A 22 -8.77 4.51 -6.94
CA LYS A 22 -8.50 5.40 -8.06
C LYS A 22 -7.13 6.09 -7.94
N LEU A 23 -6.68 6.29 -6.71
CA LEU A 23 -5.41 6.96 -6.45
C LEU A 23 -4.25 5.99 -6.36
N PHE A 24 -4.47 4.83 -5.74
CA PHE A 24 -3.41 3.83 -5.54
C PHE A 24 -3.60 2.66 -6.49
N MET A 25 -2.50 2.11 -6.95
CA MET A 25 -2.55 0.91 -7.79
C MET A 25 -1.40 -0.03 -7.46
N GLY A 26 -1.66 -1.33 -7.55
CA GLY A 26 -0.61 -2.33 -7.43
C GLY A 26 0.26 -2.34 -8.67
N THR A 27 1.51 -2.73 -8.51
CA THR A 27 2.48 -2.77 -9.61
C THR A 27 2.72 -4.16 -10.16
N VAL A 28 2.14 -5.19 -9.53
CA VAL A 28 2.38 -6.58 -9.88
C VAL A 28 1.09 -7.20 -10.42
N VAL A 29 1.20 -7.95 -11.51
CA VAL A 29 0.04 -8.67 -12.05
C VAL A 29 -0.44 -9.72 -11.05
N LYS A 30 -1.72 -10.10 -11.17
CA LYS A 30 -2.36 -11.00 -10.18
C LYS A 30 -1.61 -12.30 -9.96
N GLU A 31 -1.06 -12.87 -11.02
CA GLU A 31 -0.33 -14.13 -10.94
C GLU A 31 0.97 -14.04 -10.13
N ASP A 32 1.53 -12.84 -10.04
CA ASP A 32 2.82 -12.62 -9.39
C ASP A 32 2.70 -11.94 -8.03
N ARG A 33 1.49 -11.78 -7.52
CA ARG A 33 1.28 -11.10 -6.23
C ARG A 33 1.89 -11.87 -5.07
N SER A 34 2.65 -11.15 -4.26
CA SER A 34 3.27 -11.70 -3.05
C SER A 34 2.30 -11.64 -1.88
N LEU A 35 2.37 -12.63 -1.00
CA LEU A 35 1.65 -12.62 0.27
C LEU A 35 2.45 -11.90 1.37
N MET A 36 3.68 -11.54 1.08
CA MET A 36 4.59 -10.93 2.05
C MET A 36 4.74 -9.44 1.90
N ASN A 37 4.91 -9.00 0.67
CA ASN A 37 5.10 -7.59 0.36
C ASN A 37 4.13 -7.18 -0.73
N VAL A 38 3.48 -6.05 -0.53
CA VAL A 38 2.53 -5.52 -1.51
C VAL A 38 3.08 -4.20 -2.03
N PRO A 39 3.71 -4.21 -3.22
CA PRO A 39 4.18 -2.95 -3.81
C PRO A 39 3.02 -2.22 -4.46
N PHE A 40 3.02 -0.90 -4.34
CA PHE A 40 1.98 -0.07 -4.95
C PHE A 40 2.53 1.33 -5.24
N VAL A 41 1.83 2.04 -6.09
CA VAL A 41 2.20 3.40 -6.48
C VAL A 41 0.95 4.26 -6.52
N CYS A 42 1.15 5.57 -6.64
CA CYS A 42 0.04 6.47 -6.92
C CYS A 42 -0.24 6.47 -8.42
N ASN A 43 -1.50 6.36 -8.79
CA ASN A 43 -1.93 6.31 -10.19
C ASN A 43 -2.05 7.73 -10.75
N ILE A 44 -0.90 8.35 -11.00
CA ILE A 44 -0.79 9.71 -11.51
C ILE A 44 0.16 9.69 -12.69
N GLU A 45 -0.25 10.26 -13.82
CA GLU A 45 0.56 10.23 -15.05
C GLU A 45 1.79 11.11 -14.95
N ASP A 46 1.64 12.32 -14.40
CA ASP A 46 2.77 13.24 -14.27
C ASP A 46 3.74 12.75 -13.20
N LYS A 47 4.99 12.51 -13.59
CA LYS A 47 5.98 11.95 -12.68
C LYS A 47 6.24 12.84 -11.46
N GLU A 48 6.30 14.14 -11.64
CA GLU A 48 6.54 15.06 -10.53
C GLU A 48 5.38 15.03 -9.54
N ALA A 49 4.15 15.07 -10.06
CA ALA A 49 2.96 15.01 -9.22
C ALA A 49 2.86 13.65 -8.52
N LYS A 50 3.19 12.57 -9.23
CA LYS A 50 3.20 11.23 -8.68
C LYS A 50 4.20 11.13 -7.52
N ASP A 51 5.44 11.57 -7.75
CA ASP A 51 6.48 11.51 -6.73
C ASP A 51 6.12 12.36 -5.51
N ALA A 52 5.55 13.53 -5.74
CA ALA A 52 5.13 14.42 -4.65
C ALA A 52 4.01 13.79 -3.83
N MET A 53 3.04 13.17 -4.49
CA MET A 53 1.92 12.53 -3.82
C MET A 53 2.38 11.32 -3.00
N GLU A 54 3.30 10.54 -3.56
CA GLU A 54 3.85 9.38 -2.86
C GLU A 54 4.66 9.82 -1.64
N ALA A 55 5.45 10.87 -1.77
CA ALA A 55 6.20 11.40 -0.64
C ALA A 55 5.26 11.93 0.45
N LYS A 56 4.20 12.61 0.06
CA LYS A 56 3.19 13.10 1.00
C LYS A 56 2.54 11.94 1.74
N PHE A 57 2.15 10.90 1.01
CA PHE A 57 1.54 9.72 1.61
C PHE A 57 2.47 9.06 2.63
N ILE A 58 3.72 8.84 2.26
CA ILE A 58 4.70 8.20 3.14
C ILE A 58 4.88 9.02 4.42
N LYS A 59 4.98 10.34 4.28
CA LYS A 59 5.14 11.25 5.42
C LYS A 59 3.94 11.20 6.37
N GLU A 60 2.74 11.29 5.81
CA GLU A 60 1.52 11.27 6.61
C GLU A 60 1.29 9.89 7.24
N ALA A 61 1.60 8.83 6.51
CA ALA A 61 1.49 7.48 7.02
C ALA A 61 2.45 7.25 8.19
N ALA A 62 3.68 7.73 8.07
CA ALA A 62 4.65 7.62 9.16
C ALA A 62 4.16 8.34 10.42
N ALA A 63 3.56 9.52 10.24
CA ALA A 63 2.99 10.27 11.36
C ALA A 63 1.81 9.52 12.00
N ALA A 64 1.11 8.71 11.23
CA ALA A 64 -0.01 7.90 11.72
C ALA A 64 0.44 6.54 12.30
N GLY A 65 1.73 6.25 12.27
CA GLY A 65 2.27 5.00 12.81
C GLY A 65 2.61 3.94 11.78
N PHE A 66 2.37 4.21 10.50
CA PHE A 66 2.70 3.28 9.43
C PHE A 66 4.07 3.59 8.86
N VAL A 67 5.09 3.02 9.47
CA VAL A 67 6.48 3.26 9.06
C VAL A 67 6.90 2.20 8.03
N ASN A 68 8.01 2.47 7.34
CA ASN A 68 8.62 1.53 6.40
C ASN A 68 7.75 1.21 5.18
N LEU A 69 6.96 2.19 4.72
CA LEU A 69 6.17 2.03 3.50
C LEU A 69 6.93 2.44 2.24
N LYS A 70 8.09 3.05 2.38
CA LYS A 70 8.87 3.47 1.23
C LYS A 70 9.38 2.25 0.46
N GLY A 71 9.22 2.27 -0.85
CA GLY A 71 9.66 1.19 -1.70
C GLY A 71 11.18 1.16 -1.90
N HIS A 72 11.63 0.19 -2.67
CA HIS A 72 13.05 0.03 -2.95
C HIS A 72 13.59 1.23 -3.72
N ARG A 73 14.82 1.64 -3.40
CA ARG A 73 15.46 2.79 -4.01
C ARG A 73 15.44 2.77 -5.54
N THR A 74 15.72 1.62 -6.12
CA THR A 74 15.82 1.50 -7.58
C THR A 74 14.47 1.43 -8.26
N VAL A 75 13.46 0.92 -7.57
CA VAL A 75 12.13 0.74 -8.15
C VAL A 75 11.22 1.92 -7.85
N GLY A 76 11.41 2.55 -6.70
CA GLY A 76 10.54 3.65 -6.26
C GLY A 76 9.21 3.14 -5.74
N GLY A 77 8.26 4.06 -5.59
CA GLY A 77 6.93 3.73 -5.12
C GLY A 77 6.87 3.39 -3.64
N MET A 78 5.91 2.57 -3.27
CA MET A 78 5.64 2.21 -1.89
C MET A 78 5.50 0.70 -1.77
N ARG A 79 5.69 0.19 -0.58
CA ARG A 79 5.59 -1.24 -0.33
C ARG A 79 5.11 -1.49 1.09
N ALA A 80 4.06 -2.28 1.24
CA ALA A 80 3.58 -2.72 2.54
C ALA A 80 4.15 -4.11 2.83
N SER A 81 4.96 -4.20 3.89
CA SER A 81 5.50 -5.49 4.35
C SER A 81 4.52 -6.05 5.37
N ILE A 82 3.70 -7.01 4.93
CA ILE A 82 2.57 -7.48 5.74
C ILE A 82 2.80 -8.83 6.41
N TYR A 83 3.92 -9.46 6.11
CA TYR A 83 4.11 -10.85 6.51
C TYR A 83 4.53 -11.06 7.97
N ASN A 84 5.18 -10.12 8.57
CA ASN A 84 5.84 -10.37 9.85
C ASN A 84 5.26 -9.62 11.04
N ALA A 85 5.30 -8.33 10.99
CA ALA A 85 4.97 -7.50 12.15
C ALA A 85 3.60 -6.84 12.07
N MET A 86 2.89 -7.01 10.95
CA MET A 86 1.61 -6.34 10.76
C MET A 86 0.45 -7.32 10.94
N PRO A 87 -0.35 -7.17 12.01
CA PRO A 87 -1.55 -8.00 12.18
C PRO A 87 -2.64 -7.61 11.19
N ILE A 88 -3.69 -8.42 11.09
CA ILE A 88 -4.82 -8.12 10.21
C ILE A 88 -5.41 -6.74 10.51
N GLU A 89 -5.56 -6.41 11.79
CA GLU A 89 -6.07 -5.11 12.21
C GLU A 89 -5.20 -3.97 11.70
N GLY A 90 -3.89 -4.20 11.65
CA GLY A 90 -2.95 -3.22 11.11
C GLY A 90 -3.16 -2.99 9.62
N VAL A 91 -3.39 -4.06 8.86
CA VAL A 91 -3.68 -3.96 7.43
C VAL A 91 -5.00 -3.23 7.20
N GLU A 92 -6.02 -3.56 8.00
CA GLU A 92 -7.30 -2.88 7.91
C GLU A 92 -7.17 -1.38 8.21
N LYS A 93 -6.39 -1.02 9.22
CA LYS A 93 -6.12 0.38 9.54
C LYS A 93 -5.37 1.08 8.41
N LEU A 94 -4.42 0.38 7.80
CA LEU A 94 -3.69 0.95 6.67
C LEU A 94 -4.64 1.23 5.50
N VAL A 95 -5.52 0.29 5.18
CA VAL A 95 -6.49 0.47 4.11
C VAL A 95 -7.43 1.63 4.42
N GLU A 96 -7.90 1.75 5.66
CA GLU A 96 -8.73 2.88 6.05
C GLU A 96 -7.98 4.20 5.92
N PHE A 97 -6.72 4.23 6.32
CA PHE A 97 -5.88 5.41 6.16
C PHE A 97 -5.72 5.77 4.69
N MET A 98 -5.48 4.77 3.83
CA MET A 98 -5.34 4.99 2.40
C MET A 98 -6.64 5.50 1.79
N LYS A 99 -7.79 4.98 2.21
CA LYS A 99 -9.08 5.48 1.74
C LYS A 99 -9.29 6.94 2.12
N LYS A 100 -8.95 7.29 3.35
CA LYS A 100 -9.05 8.67 3.81
C LYS A 100 -8.11 9.58 3.02
N PHE A 101 -6.87 9.15 2.84
CA PHE A 101 -5.88 9.91 2.08
C PHE A 101 -6.37 10.13 0.64
N GLU A 102 -6.89 9.09 0.02
CA GLU A 102 -7.43 9.18 -1.33
C GLU A 102 -8.58 10.19 -1.39
N LYS A 103 -9.50 10.12 -0.44
CA LYS A 103 -10.63 11.05 -0.38
C LYS A 103 -10.17 12.50 -0.24
N GLU A 104 -9.12 12.73 0.53
CA GLU A 104 -8.60 14.08 0.77
C GLU A 104 -7.77 14.62 -0.38
N ASN A 105 -7.15 13.76 -1.17
CA ASN A 105 -6.16 14.16 -2.17
C ASN A 105 -6.54 13.87 -3.61
N ALA A 106 -7.40 12.91 -3.85
CA ALA A 106 -7.87 12.62 -5.21
C ALA A 106 -9.08 13.49 -5.53
N LYS A 107 -9.13 13.97 -6.75
CA LYS A 107 -10.26 14.78 -7.23
C LYS A 107 -11.06 14.06 -8.28
#